data_d0197a5ba493afb43a5c63e9e15a54fe
#
_entry.id   d0197a5ba493afb43a5c63e9e15a54fe
#
_cell.length_a   1.000
_cell.length_b   1.000
_cell.length_c   1.000
_cell.angle_alpha   90.00
_cell.angle_beta   90.00
_cell.angle_gamma   90.00
#
_symmetry.space_group_name_H-M   'P 1'
#
loop_
_entity.id
_entity.type
_entity.pdbx_description
1 polymer ?
#
loop_
_entity_poly.entity_id
_entity_poly.type
_entity_poly.pdbx_seq_one_letter_code
_entity_poly.pdbx_strand_id
1 'polypeptide(L)'
;MAVVNDKKAALKKLKLLAYNGKSEVEVFRQKLDDAFKVTFLPNHVECSDYKYGDVQCDILSPEIYSSNRVMLYIHGGSYVGGSRLAYRSFCSSLATKCFCRVVVPEFRLAPSYPYPAANEDIQNVFKSLFTEEQIACSLNAEKGSKPQLPEIIIAADSSGASMAFSLLFNLRERYRTCIKSIILFSPWLDVSSESRILTGKKMSDDIINADVIKKSSLIYTYETNTKNPYISPILADDSLLQNFPPIFIQMGGKEVLLEDAKQFTKHMNEIGNTCVLDVWPDMPFMFQMAQSEFHNSHLAIDRIGIIVTENFAGHKAIQIENKPKLEYSLKSEA
;
A
#
# COMPACT_ATOMS: atom_id res chain seq x y z
N MET A 1 13.73 4.67 -22.95
CA MET A 1 13.38 3.30 -23.46
C MET A 1 11.90 3.31 -23.81
N ALA A 2 11.52 2.79 -24.99
CA ALA A 2 10.10 2.65 -25.31
C ALA A 2 9.50 1.60 -24.35
N VAL A 3 8.45 1.99 -23.63
CA VAL A 3 7.72 1.07 -22.74
C VAL A 3 6.99 0.07 -23.65
N VAL A 4 7.46 -1.16 -23.65
CA VAL A 4 6.80 -2.26 -24.35
C VAL A 4 5.56 -2.63 -23.54
N ASN A 5 4.38 -2.43 -24.07
CA ASN A 5 3.12 -2.79 -23.41
C ASN A 5 2.90 -4.31 -23.53
N ASP A 6 3.64 -5.11 -22.78
CA ASP A 6 3.51 -6.58 -22.77
C ASP A 6 2.57 -7.05 -21.64
N LYS A 7 1.28 -7.00 -21.94
CA LYS A 7 0.24 -7.45 -21.02
C LYS A 7 0.43 -8.88 -20.50
N LYS A 8 0.95 -9.80 -21.33
CA LYS A 8 1.14 -11.20 -20.93
C LYS A 8 2.29 -11.36 -19.93
N ALA A 9 3.40 -10.66 -20.16
CA ALA A 9 4.52 -10.63 -19.23
C ALA A 9 4.12 -9.99 -17.91
N ALA A 10 3.43 -8.85 -17.96
CA ALA A 10 2.91 -8.18 -16.77
C ALA A 10 2.00 -9.10 -15.94
N LEU A 11 1.00 -9.71 -16.53
CA LEU A 11 0.10 -10.63 -15.82
C LEU A 11 0.84 -11.84 -15.23
N LYS A 12 1.82 -12.40 -15.95
CA LYS A 12 2.64 -13.49 -15.43
C LYS A 12 3.41 -13.07 -14.18
N LYS A 13 3.98 -11.88 -14.18
CA LYS A 13 4.73 -11.30 -13.04
C LYS A 13 3.79 -10.99 -11.88
N LEU A 14 2.69 -10.28 -12.10
CA LEU A 14 1.74 -9.89 -11.08
C LEU A 14 1.06 -11.10 -10.38
N LYS A 15 0.88 -12.22 -11.07
CA LYS A 15 0.38 -13.47 -10.46
C LYS A 15 1.26 -14.00 -9.33
N LEU A 16 2.54 -13.60 -9.28
CA LEU A 16 3.46 -13.98 -8.21
C LEU A 16 3.25 -13.17 -6.92
N LEU A 17 2.42 -12.12 -6.94
CA LEU A 17 2.05 -11.38 -5.73
C LEU A 17 0.97 -12.11 -4.90
N ALA A 18 0.31 -13.12 -5.48
CA ALA A 18 -0.80 -13.83 -4.86
C ALA A 18 -0.46 -15.30 -4.59
N TYR A 19 -0.52 -15.73 -3.33
CA TYR A 19 -0.31 -17.10 -2.94
C TYR A 19 -1.54 -17.96 -3.26
N ASN A 20 -1.41 -18.90 -4.19
CA ASN A 20 -2.53 -19.75 -4.64
C ASN A 20 -2.57 -21.14 -3.99
N GLY A 21 -1.65 -21.44 -3.08
CA GLY A 21 -1.57 -22.73 -2.38
C GLY A 21 -1.16 -23.92 -3.24
N LYS A 22 -0.58 -23.68 -4.45
CA LYS A 22 -0.09 -24.73 -5.35
C LYS A 22 1.38 -25.07 -5.16
N SER A 23 2.08 -24.30 -4.36
CA SER A 23 3.49 -24.55 -4.01
C SER A 23 3.68 -24.37 -2.51
N GLU A 24 4.77 -24.92 -1.99
CA GLU A 24 5.23 -24.62 -0.64
C GLU A 24 5.47 -23.11 -0.47
N VAL A 25 5.29 -22.62 0.74
CA VAL A 25 5.38 -21.16 1.04
C VAL A 25 6.76 -20.62 0.70
N GLU A 26 7.82 -21.34 1.03
CA GLU A 26 9.20 -20.97 0.77
C GLU A 26 9.49 -20.82 -0.73
N VAL A 27 8.94 -21.74 -1.54
CA VAL A 27 9.03 -21.68 -3.00
C VAL A 27 8.27 -20.47 -3.55
N PHE A 28 7.14 -20.15 -2.96
CA PHE A 28 6.38 -18.96 -3.33
C PHE A 28 7.18 -17.68 -3.01
N ARG A 29 7.72 -17.55 -1.80
CA ARG A 29 8.56 -16.42 -1.37
C ARG A 29 9.73 -16.22 -2.31
N GLN A 30 10.48 -17.28 -2.59
CA GLN A 30 11.65 -17.23 -3.48
C GLN A 30 11.27 -16.77 -4.89
N LYS A 31 10.18 -17.28 -5.46
CA LYS A 31 9.70 -16.87 -6.79
C LYS A 31 9.26 -15.41 -6.82
N LEU A 32 8.62 -14.93 -5.75
CA LEU A 32 8.21 -13.55 -5.62
C LEU A 32 9.44 -12.63 -5.57
N ASP A 33 10.39 -12.93 -4.70
CA ASP A 33 11.64 -12.16 -4.60
C ASP A 33 12.41 -12.16 -5.93
N ASP A 34 12.58 -13.32 -6.57
CA ASP A 34 13.28 -13.43 -7.84
C ASP A 34 12.61 -12.64 -8.98
N ALA A 35 11.29 -12.49 -8.95
CA ALA A 35 10.55 -11.77 -9.97
C ALA A 35 10.60 -10.24 -9.79
N PHE A 36 10.72 -9.77 -8.56
CA PHE A 36 10.61 -8.34 -8.25
C PHE A 36 11.92 -7.70 -7.76
N LYS A 37 12.92 -8.51 -7.34
CA LYS A 37 14.24 -7.97 -6.99
C LYS A 37 14.86 -7.26 -8.18
N VAL A 38 15.54 -6.17 -7.91
CA VAL A 38 16.29 -5.41 -8.90
C VAL A 38 17.76 -5.38 -8.54
N THR A 39 18.62 -5.43 -9.55
CA THR A 39 20.08 -5.33 -9.37
C THR A 39 20.48 -3.89 -9.04
N PHE A 40 19.79 -2.92 -9.64
CA PHE A 40 20.05 -1.50 -9.43
C PHE A 40 18.73 -0.80 -9.12
N LEU A 41 18.74 0.04 -8.10
CA LEU A 41 17.62 0.93 -7.82
C LEU A 41 17.53 2.04 -8.89
N PRO A 42 16.37 2.68 -9.05
CA PRO A 42 16.27 3.90 -9.84
C PRO A 42 17.35 4.89 -9.46
N ASN A 43 17.92 5.62 -10.45
CA ASN A 43 18.92 6.63 -10.19
C ASN A 43 18.42 7.61 -9.13
N HIS A 44 19.35 8.04 -8.26
CA HIS A 44 19.09 9.01 -7.19
C HIS A 44 18.22 8.48 -6.02
N VAL A 45 18.14 7.16 -5.83
CA VAL A 45 17.56 6.57 -4.60
C VAL A 45 18.61 5.71 -3.92
N GLU A 46 18.88 6.05 -2.67
CA GLU A 46 19.72 5.25 -1.76
C GLU A 46 18.86 4.27 -0.98
N CYS A 47 19.32 3.05 -0.79
CA CYS A 47 18.72 2.06 0.09
C CYS A 47 19.66 1.80 1.25
N SER A 48 19.27 2.16 2.44
CA SER A 48 20.00 1.83 3.67
C SER A 48 19.24 0.79 4.50
N ASP A 49 19.99 -0.08 5.14
CA ASP A 49 19.49 -1.10 6.05
C ASP A 49 19.43 -0.51 7.46
N TYR A 50 18.26 -0.57 8.12
CA TYR A 50 18.03 0.02 9.42
C TYR A 50 17.13 -0.86 10.28
N LYS A 51 17.24 -0.72 11.61
CA LYS A 51 16.46 -1.52 12.54
C LYS A 51 15.58 -0.63 13.42
N TYR A 52 14.28 -0.67 13.18
CA TYR A 52 13.30 -0.04 14.06
C TYR A 52 12.81 -1.03 15.12
N GLY A 53 13.17 -0.77 16.38
CA GLY A 53 12.97 -1.75 17.44
C GLY A 53 13.77 -3.03 17.11
N ASP A 54 13.08 -4.16 17.00
CA ASP A 54 13.69 -5.44 16.63
C ASP A 54 13.47 -5.85 15.18
N VAL A 55 12.81 -5.00 14.38
CA VAL A 55 12.44 -5.29 12.99
C VAL A 55 13.41 -4.63 12.02
N GLN A 56 13.98 -5.44 11.14
CA GLN A 56 14.85 -4.96 10.06
C GLN A 56 14.01 -4.26 8.99
N CYS A 57 14.47 -3.10 8.51
CA CYS A 57 13.78 -2.29 7.51
C CYS A 57 14.74 -1.83 6.43
N ASP A 58 14.23 -1.67 5.20
CA ASP A 58 14.88 -0.83 4.20
C ASP A 58 14.40 0.61 4.37
N ILE A 59 15.32 1.58 4.30
CA ILE A 59 15.01 2.98 4.15
C ILE A 59 15.41 3.41 2.74
N LEU A 60 14.43 3.78 1.94
CA LEU A 60 14.63 4.23 0.57
C LEU A 60 14.55 5.75 0.55
N SER A 61 15.70 6.39 0.31
CA SER A 61 15.87 7.84 0.38
C SER A 61 16.15 8.39 -1.02
N PRO A 62 15.25 9.18 -1.62
CA PRO A 62 15.56 9.88 -2.86
C PRO A 62 16.52 11.04 -2.57
N GLU A 63 17.25 11.50 -3.59
CA GLU A 63 18.19 12.63 -3.46
C GLU A 63 17.53 13.91 -2.94
N ILE A 64 16.28 14.14 -3.33
CA ILE A 64 15.47 15.29 -2.89
C ILE A 64 14.23 14.78 -2.16
N TYR A 65 14.08 15.14 -0.90
CA TYR A 65 12.92 14.82 -0.10
C TYR A 65 12.63 15.83 1.00
N SER A 66 11.39 15.86 1.47
CA SER A 66 11.00 16.65 2.64
C SER A 66 11.55 16.01 3.91
N SER A 67 12.28 16.77 4.71
CA SER A 67 12.95 16.27 5.92
C SER A 67 11.99 15.81 7.02
N ASN A 68 10.75 16.32 7.02
CA ASN A 68 9.72 15.99 8.02
C ASN A 68 8.69 14.98 7.52
N ARG A 69 8.82 14.48 6.26
CA ARG A 69 7.87 13.54 5.67
C ARG A 69 8.50 12.17 5.49
N VAL A 70 7.79 11.14 5.96
CA VAL A 70 8.19 9.73 5.80
C VAL A 70 6.97 8.88 5.49
N MET A 71 7.15 7.86 4.65
CA MET A 71 6.15 6.86 4.33
C MET A 71 6.53 5.53 4.98
N LEU A 72 5.64 4.94 5.76
CA LEU A 72 5.73 3.55 6.20
C LEU A 72 4.93 2.69 5.21
N TYR A 73 5.63 1.82 4.49
CA TYR A 73 5.02 0.92 3.51
C TYR A 73 4.86 -0.49 4.08
N ILE A 74 3.61 -0.97 4.18
CA ILE A 74 3.24 -2.29 4.68
C ILE A 74 2.89 -3.16 3.49
N HIS A 75 3.82 -4.04 3.10
CA HIS A 75 3.68 -4.83 1.88
C HIS A 75 2.61 -5.93 1.98
N GLY A 76 2.05 -6.29 0.83
CA GLY A 76 1.17 -7.43 0.66
C GLY A 76 1.92 -8.76 0.54
N GLY A 77 1.33 -9.73 -0.18
CA GLY A 77 1.87 -11.07 -0.39
C GLY A 77 1.05 -12.15 0.29
N SER A 78 -0.28 -11.92 0.38
CA SER A 78 -1.23 -12.92 0.89
C SER A 78 -0.96 -13.36 2.34
N TYR A 79 -0.42 -12.50 3.19
CA TYR A 79 0.04 -12.76 4.57
C TYR A 79 1.20 -13.75 4.70
N VAL A 80 1.57 -14.45 3.65
CA VAL A 80 2.56 -15.54 3.68
C VAL A 80 3.85 -15.23 2.93
N GLY A 81 3.87 -14.18 2.14
CA GLY A 81 5.03 -13.75 1.35
C GLY A 81 5.16 -12.24 1.30
N GLY A 82 5.99 -11.78 0.38
CA GLY A 82 6.46 -10.41 0.35
C GLY A 82 7.74 -10.26 1.16
N SER A 83 8.53 -9.29 0.80
CA SER A 83 9.77 -8.94 1.49
C SER A 83 10.17 -7.52 1.13
N ARG A 84 10.98 -6.88 1.94
CA ARG A 84 11.57 -5.59 1.58
C ARG A 84 12.35 -5.67 0.26
N LEU A 85 12.98 -6.81 -0.05
CA LEU A 85 13.71 -7.02 -1.30
C LEU A 85 12.79 -6.96 -2.53
N ALA A 86 11.63 -7.62 -2.49
CA ALA A 86 10.66 -7.63 -3.58
C ALA A 86 10.03 -6.25 -3.81
N TYR A 87 9.92 -5.44 -2.76
CA TYR A 87 9.26 -4.14 -2.83
C TYR A 87 10.20 -2.94 -3.04
N ARG A 88 11.52 -3.14 -3.02
CA ARG A 88 12.51 -2.06 -3.20
C ARG A 88 12.27 -1.20 -4.43
N SER A 89 12.07 -1.81 -5.59
CA SER A 89 11.88 -1.08 -6.85
C SER A 89 10.62 -0.22 -6.83
N PHE A 90 9.51 -0.79 -6.38
CA PHE A 90 8.24 -0.10 -6.28
C PHE A 90 8.29 1.04 -5.27
N CYS A 91 8.79 0.76 -4.07
CA CYS A 91 8.94 1.76 -3.01
C CYS A 91 9.95 2.86 -3.35
N SER A 92 10.99 2.56 -4.13
CA SER A 92 11.92 3.58 -4.66
C SER A 92 11.20 4.56 -5.59
N SER A 93 10.29 4.05 -6.43
CA SER A 93 9.48 4.89 -7.31
C SER A 93 8.52 5.78 -6.49
N LEU A 94 7.91 5.22 -5.45
CA LEU A 94 7.09 6.02 -4.51
C LEU A 94 7.93 7.08 -3.79
N ALA A 95 9.12 6.72 -3.27
CA ALA A 95 10.01 7.66 -2.60
C ALA A 95 10.31 8.88 -3.48
N THR A 96 10.68 8.63 -4.74
CA THR A 96 11.00 9.69 -5.72
C THR A 96 9.78 10.55 -6.02
N LYS A 97 8.62 9.96 -6.29
CA LYS A 97 7.42 10.70 -6.72
C LYS A 97 6.71 11.42 -5.58
N CYS A 98 6.80 10.88 -4.36
CA CYS A 98 6.22 11.49 -3.16
C CYS A 98 7.18 12.45 -2.44
N PHE A 99 8.40 12.60 -2.93
CA PHE A 99 9.45 13.42 -2.29
C PHE A 99 9.58 13.12 -0.78
N CYS A 100 9.64 11.83 -0.42
CA CYS A 100 9.79 11.40 0.97
C CYS A 100 10.60 10.12 1.08
N ARG A 101 11.15 9.88 2.25
CA ARG A 101 11.75 8.59 2.57
C ARG A 101 10.65 7.54 2.69
N VAL A 102 10.92 6.30 2.22
CA VAL A 102 10.01 5.17 2.38
C VAL A 102 10.68 4.09 3.22
N VAL A 103 10.03 3.72 4.31
CA VAL A 103 10.45 2.66 5.23
C VAL A 103 9.66 1.40 4.91
N VAL A 104 10.36 0.30 4.61
CA VAL A 104 9.77 -1.00 4.28
C VAL A 104 10.23 -2.03 5.31
N PRO A 105 9.39 -2.42 6.27
CA PRO A 105 9.75 -3.39 7.30
C PRO A 105 9.73 -4.83 6.79
N GLU A 106 10.64 -5.65 7.33
CA GLU A 106 10.66 -7.11 7.18
C GLU A 106 9.92 -7.73 8.38
N PHE A 107 8.60 -7.69 8.39
CA PHE A 107 7.80 -8.23 9.47
C PHE A 107 7.60 -9.74 9.35
N ARG A 108 7.32 -10.39 10.47
CA ARG A 108 7.09 -11.84 10.56
C ARG A 108 5.86 -12.28 9.75
N LEU A 109 5.97 -13.40 9.04
CA LEU A 109 4.95 -13.91 8.11
C LEU A 109 4.39 -15.27 8.54
N ALA A 110 3.11 -15.49 8.25
CA ALA A 110 2.48 -16.80 8.36
C ALA A 110 3.07 -17.78 7.31
N PRO A 111 3.05 -19.11 7.54
CA PRO A 111 2.45 -19.82 8.67
C PRO A 111 3.32 -19.85 9.94
N SER A 112 4.62 -19.58 9.83
CA SER A 112 5.54 -19.66 11.00
C SER A 112 5.14 -18.69 12.09
N TYR A 113 4.60 -17.53 11.72
CA TYR A 113 4.15 -16.49 12.61
C TYR A 113 2.76 -16.00 12.20
N PRO A 114 1.69 -16.71 12.62
CA PRO A 114 0.31 -16.31 12.31
C PRO A 114 -0.07 -15.00 13.02
N TYR A 115 -1.27 -14.51 12.74
CA TYR A 115 -1.85 -13.36 13.44
C TYR A 115 -1.75 -13.54 14.98
N PRO A 116 -1.30 -12.50 15.73
CA PRO A 116 -1.07 -11.11 15.31
C PRO A 116 0.41 -10.74 15.07
N ALA A 117 1.34 -11.67 14.85
CA ALA A 117 2.78 -11.42 14.86
C ALA A 117 3.23 -10.27 13.94
N ALA A 118 2.76 -10.25 12.68
CA ALA A 118 3.06 -9.16 11.75
C ALA A 118 2.55 -7.80 12.26
N ASN A 119 1.35 -7.78 12.87
CA ASN A 119 0.74 -6.56 13.40
C ASN A 119 1.54 -5.98 14.56
N GLU A 120 2.10 -6.85 15.43
CA GLU A 120 2.98 -6.45 16.53
C GLU A 120 4.27 -5.83 16.00
N ASP A 121 4.89 -6.46 15.00
CA ASP A 121 6.11 -5.95 14.37
C ASP A 121 5.87 -4.57 13.73
N ILE A 122 4.81 -4.44 12.94
CA ILE A 122 4.43 -3.18 12.30
C ILE A 122 4.16 -2.08 13.34
N GLN A 123 3.49 -2.42 14.45
CA GLN A 123 3.23 -1.46 15.52
C GLN A 123 4.53 -1.01 16.20
N ASN A 124 5.49 -1.92 16.40
CA ASN A 124 6.79 -1.61 16.99
C ASN A 124 7.62 -0.72 16.05
N VAL A 125 7.63 -1.04 14.75
CA VAL A 125 8.28 -0.18 13.73
C VAL A 125 7.67 1.21 13.74
N PHE A 126 6.34 1.33 13.70
CA PHE A 126 5.66 2.62 13.69
C PHE A 126 6.01 3.47 14.92
N LYS A 127 6.00 2.88 16.13
CA LYS A 127 6.32 3.61 17.36
C LYS A 127 7.77 4.11 17.39
N SER A 128 8.71 3.29 16.95
CA SER A 128 10.14 3.64 16.88
C SER A 128 10.34 4.74 15.82
N LEU A 129 9.80 4.54 14.61
CA LEU A 129 9.83 5.53 13.54
C LEU A 129 9.25 6.88 13.98
N PHE A 130 8.04 6.89 14.57
CA PHE A 130 7.42 8.11 15.08
C PHE A 130 8.33 8.84 16.08
N THR A 131 8.93 8.11 17.01
CA THR A 131 9.79 8.70 18.05
C THR A 131 11.03 9.34 17.43
N GLU A 132 11.68 8.67 16.51
CA GLU A 132 12.88 9.19 15.82
C GLU A 132 12.56 10.39 14.95
N GLU A 133 11.47 10.35 14.18
CA GLU A 133 11.02 11.48 13.36
C GLU A 133 10.64 12.69 14.22
N GLN A 134 10.00 12.48 15.36
CA GLN A 134 9.67 13.57 16.30
C GLN A 134 10.93 14.21 16.88
N ILE A 135 11.95 13.42 17.21
CA ILE A 135 13.26 13.93 17.67
C ILE A 135 13.93 14.72 16.55
N ALA A 136 13.96 14.18 15.33
CA ALA A 136 14.56 14.86 14.17
C ALA A 136 13.87 16.19 13.87
N CYS A 137 12.55 16.26 13.89
CA CYS A 137 11.80 17.51 13.72
C CYS A 137 12.12 18.52 14.84
N SER A 138 12.33 18.05 16.07
CA SER A 138 12.67 18.91 17.20
C SER A 138 14.08 19.49 17.10
N LEU A 139 15.03 18.69 16.63
CA LEU A 139 16.42 19.11 16.43
C LEU A 139 16.58 20.09 15.25
N ASN A 140 15.76 19.95 14.21
CA ASN A 140 15.79 20.80 13.02
C ASN A 140 14.94 22.08 13.18
N ALA A 141 14.27 22.27 14.31
CA ALA A 141 13.49 23.47 14.56
C ALA A 141 14.38 24.70 14.70
N GLU A 142 14.00 25.80 14.04
CA GLU A 142 14.68 27.08 14.21
C GLU A 142 14.60 27.56 15.66
N LYS A 143 15.68 28.18 16.14
CA LYS A 143 15.77 28.66 17.53
C LYS A 143 14.63 29.64 17.85
N GLY A 144 13.72 29.22 18.74
CA GLY A 144 12.55 30.01 19.14
C GLY A 144 11.25 29.69 18.38
N SER A 145 11.27 28.81 17.37
CA SER A 145 10.08 28.31 16.71
C SER A 145 9.54 27.05 17.43
N LYS A 146 8.23 26.78 17.26
CA LYS A 146 7.67 25.48 17.66
C LYS A 146 8.16 24.41 16.68
N PRO A 147 8.63 23.25 17.17
CA PRO A 147 8.98 22.13 16.29
C PRO A 147 7.79 21.75 15.40
N GLN A 148 8.06 21.49 14.12
CA GLN A 148 7.07 20.88 13.26
C GLN A 148 6.82 19.42 13.70
N LEU A 149 5.59 18.95 13.56
CA LEU A 149 5.30 17.54 13.76
C LEU A 149 5.74 16.75 12.53
N PRO A 150 6.18 15.50 12.70
CA PRO A 150 6.47 14.64 11.56
C PRO A 150 5.20 14.39 10.74
N GLU A 151 5.36 14.31 9.44
CA GLU A 151 4.31 13.94 8.50
C GLU A 151 4.48 12.47 8.11
N ILE A 152 3.68 11.59 8.71
CA ILE A 152 3.74 10.16 8.41
C ILE A 152 2.65 9.79 7.39
N ILE A 153 3.02 9.08 6.35
CA ILE A 153 2.11 8.48 5.39
C ILE A 153 2.12 6.98 5.65
N ILE A 154 0.94 6.38 5.77
CA ILE A 154 0.82 4.92 5.81
C ILE A 154 0.45 4.46 4.41
N ALA A 155 1.29 3.65 3.79
CA ALA A 155 1.00 3.04 2.51
C ALA A 155 0.97 1.52 2.63
N ALA A 156 0.07 0.87 1.91
CA ALA A 156 -0.04 -0.59 1.95
C ALA A 156 -0.69 -1.15 0.69
N ASP A 157 -0.44 -2.41 0.42
CA ASP A 157 -1.12 -3.13 -0.66
C ASP A 157 -1.71 -4.46 -0.21
N SER A 158 -2.72 -4.94 -0.93
CA SER A 158 -3.26 -6.29 -0.77
C SER A 158 -3.56 -6.63 0.71
N SER A 159 -3.01 -7.75 1.21
CA SER A 159 -3.09 -8.17 2.62
C SER A 159 -2.43 -7.20 3.60
N GLY A 160 -1.46 -6.40 3.15
CA GLY A 160 -0.85 -5.35 3.96
C GLY A 160 -1.84 -4.25 4.37
N ALA A 161 -2.89 -4.04 3.57
CA ALA A 161 -3.93 -3.06 3.89
C ALA A 161 -4.68 -3.42 5.19
N SER A 162 -5.04 -4.68 5.41
CA SER A 162 -5.68 -5.09 6.67
C SER A 162 -4.75 -4.89 7.88
N MET A 163 -3.44 -5.13 7.70
CA MET A 163 -2.44 -4.87 8.75
C MET A 163 -2.29 -3.37 9.03
N ALA A 164 -2.39 -2.51 7.98
CA ALA A 164 -2.39 -1.06 8.14
C ALA A 164 -3.61 -0.58 8.94
N PHE A 165 -4.81 -1.11 8.67
CA PHE A 165 -5.99 -0.81 9.49
C PHE A 165 -5.83 -1.30 10.92
N SER A 166 -5.28 -2.50 11.13
CA SER A 166 -4.99 -3.02 12.46
C SER A 166 -4.05 -2.08 13.25
N LEU A 167 -3.02 -1.55 12.61
CA LEU A 167 -2.16 -0.52 13.19
C LEU A 167 -3.00 0.71 13.59
N LEU A 168 -3.77 1.27 12.67
CA LEU A 168 -4.54 2.50 12.84
C LEU A 168 -5.59 2.38 13.96
N PHE A 169 -6.26 1.24 14.10
CA PHE A 169 -7.22 0.98 15.17
C PHE A 169 -6.57 0.97 16.56
N ASN A 170 -5.30 0.57 16.65
CA ASN A 170 -4.54 0.53 17.91
C ASN A 170 -3.83 1.86 18.25
N LEU A 171 -3.82 2.84 17.35
CA LEU A 171 -3.11 4.08 17.58
C LEU A 171 -3.89 5.03 18.50
N ARG A 172 -3.19 5.58 19.49
CA ARG A 172 -3.69 6.71 20.30
C ARG A 172 -3.73 7.99 19.44
N GLU A 173 -4.60 8.92 19.82
CA GLU A 173 -4.82 10.19 19.10
C GLU A 173 -3.52 10.93 18.78
N ARG A 174 -2.60 11.03 19.74
CA ARG A 174 -1.29 11.70 19.54
C ARG A 174 -0.48 11.19 18.34
N TYR A 175 -0.66 9.92 17.96
CA TYR A 175 -0.01 9.33 16.81
C TYR A 175 -0.81 9.59 15.52
N ARG A 176 -2.15 9.54 15.63
CA ARG A 176 -3.03 9.76 14.48
C ARG A 176 -2.89 11.18 13.91
N THR A 177 -2.67 12.19 14.75
CA THR A 177 -2.48 13.58 14.33
C THR A 177 -1.26 13.81 13.43
N CYS A 178 -0.28 12.91 13.47
CA CYS A 178 0.89 12.95 12.59
C CYS A 178 0.71 12.19 11.27
N ILE A 179 -0.38 11.41 11.14
CA ILE A 179 -0.65 10.67 9.90
C ILE A 179 -1.37 11.60 8.93
N LYS A 180 -0.71 11.93 7.83
CA LYS A 180 -1.22 12.86 6.82
C LYS A 180 -2.20 12.22 5.86
N SER A 181 -1.93 10.98 5.47
CA SER A 181 -2.75 10.23 4.54
C SER A 181 -2.49 8.73 4.64
N ILE A 182 -3.46 7.96 4.15
CA ILE A 182 -3.38 6.52 3.99
C ILE A 182 -3.50 6.23 2.50
N ILE A 183 -2.52 5.53 1.93
CA ILE A 183 -2.49 5.16 0.51
C ILE A 183 -2.62 3.65 0.40
N LEU A 184 -3.66 3.18 -0.25
CA LEU A 184 -3.94 1.74 -0.38
C LEU A 184 -3.95 1.33 -1.86
N PHE A 185 -3.21 0.26 -2.16
CA PHE A 185 -3.17 -0.34 -3.48
C PHE A 185 -3.89 -1.69 -3.44
N SER A 186 -4.96 -1.85 -4.22
CA SER A 186 -5.70 -3.11 -4.33
C SER A 186 -5.97 -3.79 -2.97
N PRO A 187 -6.55 -3.08 -1.99
CA PRO A 187 -6.59 -3.53 -0.59
C PRO A 187 -7.49 -4.76 -0.37
N TRP A 188 -7.05 -5.69 0.48
CA TRP A 188 -7.91 -6.72 1.03
C TRP A 188 -8.63 -6.17 2.26
N LEU A 189 -9.93 -5.95 2.13
CA LEU A 189 -10.76 -5.33 3.16
C LEU A 189 -11.69 -6.34 3.86
N ASP A 190 -11.98 -7.47 3.21
CA ASP A 190 -12.77 -8.56 3.75
C ASP A 190 -12.16 -9.92 3.37
N VAL A 191 -11.65 -10.63 4.35
CA VAL A 191 -11.14 -12.01 4.21
C VAL A 191 -11.97 -13.01 5.02
N SER A 192 -13.14 -12.58 5.48
CA SER A 192 -14.07 -13.43 6.22
C SER A 192 -14.70 -14.51 5.33
N SER A 193 -15.13 -15.60 5.93
CA SER A 193 -15.83 -16.68 5.23
C SER A 193 -17.18 -16.24 4.63
N GLU A 194 -17.71 -15.09 5.05
CA GLU A 194 -18.95 -14.50 4.54
C GLU A 194 -18.72 -13.39 3.51
N SER A 195 -17.46 -13.11 3.16
CA SER A 195 -17.12 -12.07 2.19
C SER A 195 -17.82 -12.28 0.85
N ARG A 196 -18.12 -11.21 0.16
CA ARG A 196 -18.75 -11.25 -1.18
C ARG A 196 -17.94 -12.06 -2.17
N ILE A 197 -16.61 -12.04 -2.05
CA ILE A 197 -15.70 -12.75 -2.93
C ILE A 197 -15.86 -14.27 -2.74
N LEU A 198 -16.09 -14.72 -1.49
CA LEU A 198 -16.25 -16.16 -1.17
C LEU A 198 -17.66 -16.66 -1.40
N THR A 199 -18.68 -15.82 -1.19
CA THR A 199 -20.11 -16.21 -1.25
C THR A 199 -20.81 -15.78 -2.54
N GLY A 200 -20.24 -14.83 -3.28
CA GLY A 200 -20.84 -14.24 -4.48
C GLY A 200 -20.68 -15.05 -5.75
N LYS A 201 -21.22 -14.53 -6.85
CA LYS A 201 -21.00 -15.09 -8.18
C LYS A 201 -19.52 -15.02 -8.54
N LYS A 202 -19.02 -16.09 -9.17
CA LYS A 202 -17.63 -16.17 -9.63
C LYS A 202 -17.33 -14.99 -10.56
N MET A 203 -16.48 -14.07 -10.09
CA MET A 203 -15.98 -12.94 -10.88
C MET A 203 -14.70 -13.38 -11.61
N SER A 204 -14.48 -12.80 -12.78
CA SER A 204 -13.27 -13.06 -13.57
C SER A 204 -12.18 -12.06 -13.17
N ASP A 205 -11.27 -12.51 -12.34
CA ASP A 205 -10.01 -11.84 -12.05
C ASP A 205 -8.86 -12.78 -12.43
N ASP A 206 -7.88 -12.26 -13.15
CA ASP A 206 -6.76 -13.06 -13.66
C ASP A 206 -5.75 -13.44 -12.56
N ILE A 207 -5.78 -12.80 -11.40
CA ILE A 207 -4.75 -12.89 -10.35
C ILE A 207 -5.35 -13.34 -9.02
N ILE A 208 -6.33 -12.60 -8.50
CA ILE A 208 -6.99 -12.88 -7.22
C ILE A 208 -8.32 -13.59 -7.46
N ASN A 209 -8.59 -14.63 -6.69
CA ASN A 209 -9.87 -15.31 -6.67
C ASN A 209 -10.22 -15.78 -5.24
N ALA A 210 -11.42 -16.32 -5.07
CA ALA A 210 -11.92 -16.79 -3.80
C ALA A 210 -10.98 -17.80 -3.11
N ASP A 211 -10.39 -18.73 -3.87
CA ASP A 211 -9.47 -19.74 -3.31
C ASP A 211 -8.18 -19.10 -2.76
N VAL A 212 -7.63 -18.09 -3.44
CA VAL A 212 -6.45 -17.36 -2.98
C VAL A 212 -6.74 -16.71 -1.63
N ILE A 213 -7.84 -15.96 -1.52
CA ILE A 213 -8.21 -15.26 -0.29
C ILE A 213 -8.50 -16.25 0.83
N LYS A 214 -9.31 -17.28 0.58
CA LYS A 214 -9.66 -18.29 1.57
C LYS A 214 -8.43 -19.01 2.12
N LYS A 215 -7.56 -19.52 1.24
CA LYS A 215 -6.35 -20.23 1.67
C LYS A 215 -5.41 -19.34 2.47
N SER A 216 -5.21 -18.11 1.99
CA SER A 216 -4.30 -17.16 2.65
C SER A 216 -4.83 -16.75 4.03
N SER A 217 -6.12 -16.47 4.16
CA SER A 217 -6.73 -16.11 5.44
C SER A 217 -6.64 -17.23 6.47
N LEU A 218 -6.85 -18.49 6.05
CA LEU A 218 -6.78 -19.66 6.94
C LEU A 218 -5.34 -20.05 7.36
N ILE A 219 -4.34 -19.65 6.57
CA ILE A 219 -2.93 -19.75 6.97
C ILE A 219 -2.57 -18.64 7.96
N TYR A 220 -3.14 -17.44 7.78
CA TYR A 220 -2.88 -16.28 8.61
C TYR A 220 -3.54 -16.37 9.99
N THR A 221 -4.78 -16.91 10.04
CA THR A 221 -5.54 -16.99 11.29
C THR A 221 -6.60 -18.14 11.23
N TYR A 222 -7.25 -18.40 12.35
CA TYR A 222 -8.38 -19.32 12.40
C TYR A 222 -9.61 -18.75 11.70
N GLU A 223 -10.45 -19.61 11.12
CA GLU A 223 -11.66 -19.20 10.39
C GLU A 223 -12.60 -18.33 11.23
N THR A 224 -12.80 -18.70 12.49
CA THR A 224 -13.65 -17.92 13.44
C THR A 224 -13.13 -16.51 13.67
N ASN A 225 -11.84 -16.26 13.48
CA ASN A 225 -11.20 -14.97 13.71
C ASN A 225 -11.15 -14.11 12.43
N THR A 226 -11.49 -14.66 11.26
CA THR A 226 -11.47 -13.90 9.99
C THR A 226 -12.47 -12.74 9.97
N LYS A 227 -13.51 -12.78 10.81
CA LYS A 227 -14.47 -11.68 10.99
C LYS A 227 -13.99 -10.56 11.91
N ASN A 228 -12.84 -10.72 12.54
CA ASN A 228 -12.29 -9.69 13.40
C ASN A 228 -11.97 -8.43 12.57
N PRO A 229 -12.45 -7.21 12.97
CA PRO A 229 -12.17 -5.95 12.25
C PRO A 229 -10.68 -5.68 12.03
N TYR A 230 -9.82 -6.15 12.91
CA TYR A 230 -8.37 -6.05 12.78
C TYR A 230 -7.79 -6.92 11.64
N ILE A 231 -8.60 -7.78 11.04
CA ILE A 231 -8.26 -8.66 9.93
C ILE A 231 -9.11 -8.35 8.70
N SER A 232 -10.42 -8.10 8.91
CA SER A 232 -11.39 -7.70 7.89
C SER A 232 -11.93 -6.31 8.19
N PRO A 233 -11.19 -5.24 7.85
CA PRO A 233 -11.51 -3.88 8.27
C PRO A 233 -12.85 -3.34 7.75
N ILE A 234 -13.40 -3.90 6.69
CA ILE A 234 -14.75 -3.54 6.21
C ILE A 234 -15.85 -3.88 7.24
N LEU A 235 -15.57 -4.78 8.18
CA LEU A 235 -16.48 -5.21 9.24
C LEU A 235 -16.30 -4.40 10.54
N ALA A 236 -15.49 -3.34 10.51
CA ALA A 236 -15.27 -2.48 11.66
C ALA A 236 -16.50 -1.60 11.94
N ASP A 237 -16.81 -1.45 13.21
CA ASP A 237 -17.83 -0.50 13.67
C ASP A 237 -17.40 0.95 13.42
N ASP A 238 -18.36 1.83 13.23
CA ASP A 238 -18.14 3.27 13.01
C ASP A 238 -17.24 3.90 14.08
N SER A 239 -17.32 3.44 15.32
CA SER A 239 -16.49 3.93 16.42
C SER A 239 -14.98 3.69 16.20
N LEU A 240 -14.60 2.62 15.51
CA LEU A 240 -13.21 2.34 15.12
C LEU A 240 -12.77 3.16 13.91
N LEU A 241 -13.72 3.52 13.05
CA LEU A 241 -13.48 4.22 11.79
C LEU A 241 -13.57 5.76 11.91
N GLN A 242 -13.96 6.30 13.07
CA GLN A 242 -14.07 7.74 13.27
C GLN A 242 -12.73 8.46 13.26
N ASN A 243 -12.72 9.70 12.72
CA ASN A 243 -11.58 10.60 12.70
C ASN A 243 -10.34 9.97 12.03
N PHE A 244 -10.55 9.22 10.94
CA PHE A 244 -9.45 8.68 10.16
C PHE A 244 -8.76 9.77 9.34
N PRO A 245 -7.43 9.66 9.17
CA PRO A 245 -6.73 10.45 8.17
C PRO A 245 -7.33 10.21 6.77
N PRO A 246 -7.18 11.15 5.83
CA PRO A 246 -7.66 10.97 4.46
C PRO A 246 -7.12 9.68 3.83
N ILE A 247 -8.00 8.90 3.19
CA ILE A 247 -7.68 7.63 2.54
C ILE A 247 -7.75 7.79 1.03
N PHE A 248 -6.72 7.32 0.35
CA PHE A 248 -6.71 7.20 -1.11
C PHE A 248 -6.50 5.74 -1.49
N ILE A 249 -7.47 5.17 -2.21
CA ILE A 249 -7.44 3.80 -2.70
C ILE A 249 -7.21 3.84 -4.20
N GLN A 250 -6.17 3.16 -4.69
CA GLN A 250 -5.90 3.03 -6.12
C GLN A 250 -5.90 1.56 -6.53
N MET A 251 -6.69 1.21 -7.55
CA MET A 251 -6.82 -0.17 -7.99
C MET A 251 -7.24 -0.33 -9.44
N GLY A 252 -7.09 -1.53 -9.96
CA GLY A 252 -7.53 -1.89 -11.30
C GLY A 252 -9.04 -2.16 -11.38
N GLY A 253 -9.64 -1.79 -12.52
CA GLY A 253 -11.07 -2.01 -12.75
C GLY A 253 -11.46 -3.48 -13.00
N LYS A 254 -10.47 -4.38 -13.16
CA LYS A 254 -10.69 -5.81 -13.38
C LYS A 254 -10.50 -6.66 -12.12
N GLU A 255 -10.38 -6.03 -10.97
CA GLU A 255 -10.14 -6.71 -9.70
C GLU A 255 -11.45 -7.18 -9.07
N VAL A 256 -11.42 -8.40 -8.54
CA VAL A 256 -12.53 -8.95 -7.74
C VAL A 256 -12.76 -8.16 -6.44
N LEU A 257 -11.72 -7.48 -5.95
CA LEU A 257 -11.73 -6.64 -4.74
C LEU A 257 -12.45 -5.29 -4.92
N LEU A 258 -12.80 -4.90 -6.16
CA LEU A 258 -13.30 -3.56 -6.47
C LEU A 258 -14.61 -3.23 -5.77
N GLU A 259 -15.52 -4.18 -5.66
CA GLU A 259 -16.83 -3.93 -5.03
C GLU A 259 -16.71 -3.69 -3.51
N ASP A 260 -15.79 -4.39 -2.83
CA ASP A 260 -15.50 -4.16 -1.42
C ASP A 260 -14.88 -2.77 -1.21
N ALA A 261 -13.96 -2.36 -2.10
CA ALA A 261 -13.38 -1.02 -2.06
C ALA A 261 -14.41 0.09 -2.31
N LYS A 262 -15.36 -0.11 -3.23
CA LYS A 262 -16.48 0.82 -3.46
C LYS A 262 -17.37 0.96 -2.24
N GLN A 263 -17.75 -0.17 -1.64
CA GLN A 263 -18.60 -0.20 -0.45
C GLN A 263 -17.89 0.49 0.72
N PHE A 264 -16.62 0.16 0.94
CA PHE A 264 -15.81 0.77 1.99
C PHE A 264 -15.66 2.28 1.79
N THR A 265 -15.32 2.72 0.57
CA THR A 265 -15.19 4.15 0.25
C THR A 265 -16.48 4.91 0.51
N LYS A 266 -17.61 4.34 0.09
CA LYS A 266 -18.93 4.94 0.33
C LYS A 266 -19.20 5.09 1.82
N HIS A 267 -19.02 4.02 2.59
CA HIS A 267 -19.25 4.00 4.03
C HIS A 267 -18.36 5.01 4.78
N MET A 268 -17.07 5.05 4.46
CA MET A 268 -16.14 6.01 5.08
C MET A 268 -16.56 7.47 4.85
N ASN A 269 -17.05 7.80 3.66
CA ASN A 269 -17.55 9.15 3.36
C ASN A 269 -18.88 9.44 4.06
N GLU A 270 -19.78 8.46 4.19
CA GLU A 270 -21.05 8.59 4.90
C GLU A 270 -20.87 8.90 6.39
N ILE A 271 -19.83 8.33 7.02
CA ILE A 271 -19.50 8.59 8.44
C ILE A 271 -18.59 9.81 8.63
N GLY A 272 -18.37 10.63 7.57
CA GLY A 272 -17.67 11.92 7.65
C GLY A 272 -16.16 11.87 7.45
N ASN A 273 -15.57 10.73 7.08
CA ASN A 273 -14.16 10.67 6.69
C ASN A 273 -13.97 11.08 5.21
N THR A 274 -12.74 11.33 4.82
CA THR A 274 -12.37 11.55 3.42
C THR A 274 -11.77 10.27 2.86
N CYS A 275 -12.48 9.62 1.93
CA CYS A 275 -11.99 8.44 1.24
C CYS A 275 -12.22 8.58 -0.27
N VAL A 276 -11.16 8.45 -1.06
CA VAL A 276 -11.21 8.54 -2.53
C VAL A 276 -10.80 7.21 -3.13
N LEU A 277 -11.56 6.76 -4.12
CA LEU A 277 -11.29 5.56 -4.90
C LEU A 277 -10.91 5.94 -6.33
N ASP A 278 -9.67 5.66 -6.72
CA ASP A 278 -9.10 5.85 -8.05
C ASP A 278 -9.08 4.51 -8.79
N VAL A 279 -9.99 4.33 -9.74
CA VAL A 279 -10.13 3.08 -10.51
C VAL A 279 -9.54 3.24 -11.89
N TRP A 280 -8.65 2.32 -12.28
CA TRP A 280 -8.04 2.23 -13.61
C TRP A 280 -8.72 1.11 -14.42
N PRO A 281 -9.66 1.41 -15.33
CA PRO A 281 -10.68 0.48 -15.84
C PRO A 281 -10.14 -0.84 -16.40
N ASP A 282 -9.04 -0.79 -17.15
CA ASP A 282 -8.49 -1.95 -17.84
C ASP A 282 -7.33 -2.63 -17.12
N MET A 283 -6.98 -2.14 -15.94
CA MET A 283 -5.83 -2.64 -15.20
C MET A 283 -6.20 -3.82 -14.30
N PRO A 284 -5.27 -4.79 -14.15
CA PRO A 284 -5.41 -5.91 -13.23
C PRO A 284 -4.97 -5.53 -11.80
N PHE A 285 -5.09 -6.49 -10.87
CA PHE A 285 -4.59 -6.40 -9.50
C PHE A 285 -3.12 -5.97 -9.45
N MET A 286 -2.82 -5.01 -8.59
CA MET A 286 -1.46 -4.49 -8.31
C MET A 286 -0.68 -4.10 -9.58
N PHE A 287 -1.37 -3.59 -10.61
CA PHE A 287 -0.74 -3.19 -11.87
C PHE A 287 0.40 -2.18 -11.70
N GLN A 288 0.40 -1.42 -10.63
CA GLN A 288 1.44 -0.44 -10.29
C GLN A 288 2.83 -1.08 -10.17
N MET A 289 2.90 -2.36 -9.76
CA MET A 289 4.16 -3.08 -9.65
C MET A 289 4.71 -3.63 -10.99
N ALA A 290 3.94 -3.51 -12.07
CA ALA A 290 4.37 -3.90 -13.42
C ALA A 290 5.00 -2.73 -14.19
N GLN A 291 5.86 -1.96 -13.55
CA GLN A 291 6.42 -0.70 -14.05
C GLN A 291 7.04 -0.79 -15.45
N SER A 292 7.83 -1.83 -15.73
CA SER A 292 8.49 -2.02 -17.02
C SER A 292 7.53 -2.50 -18.11
N GLU A 293 6.44 -3.15 -17.73
CA GLU A 293 5.52 -3.83 -18.63
C GLU A 293 4.27 -2.99 -18.96
N PHE A 294 3.89 -2.05 -18.08
CA PHE A 294 2.73 -1.18 -18.29
C PHE A 294 3.06 0.30 -18.17
N HIS A 295 2.75 1.08 -19.21
CA HIS A 295 2.84 2.54 -19.14
C HIS A 295 1.95 3.13 -18.02
N ASN A 296 0.75 2.60 -17.85
CA ASN A 296 -0.20 3.04 -16.83
C ASN A 296 0.34 2.89 -15.40
N SER A 297 1.28 1.97 -15.16
CA SER A 297 1.91 1.82 -13.84
C SER A 297 2.67 3.08 -13.43
N HIS A 298 3.41 3.69 -14.36
CA HIS A 298 4.13 4.94 -14.10
C HIS A 298 3.17 6.09 -13.86
N LEU A 299 2.13 6.23 -14.68
CA LEU A 299 1.11 7.28 -14.52
C LEU A 299 0.36 7.15 -13.20
N ALA A 300 0.10 5.91 -12.77
CA ALA A 300 -0.54 5.64 -11.48
C ALA A 300 0.34 6.09 -10.30
N ILE A 301 1.65 5.79 -10.36
CA ILE A 301 2.60 6.22 -9.32
C ILE A 301 2.80 7.75 -9.35
N ASP A 302 2.84 8.37 -10.54
CA ASP A 302 2.89 9.84 -10.68
C ASP A 302 1.69 10.49 -9.99
N ARG A 303 0.49 9.91 -10.14
CA ARG A 303 -0.72 10.39 -9.48
C ARG A 303 -0.63 10.29 -7.95
N ILE A 304 -0.03 9.22 -7.41
CA ILE A 304 0.23 9.12 -5.96
C ILE A 304 1.16 10.25 -5.52
N GLY A 305 2.20 10.56 -6.29
CA GLY A 305 3.09 11.68 -6.01
C GLY A 305 2.34 13.01 -5.89
N ILE A 306 1.44 13.31 -6.83
CA ILE A 306 0.60 14.52 -6.80
C ILE A 306 -0.29 14.52 -5.54
N ILE A 307 -0.99 13.43 -5.26
CA ILE A 307 -1.87 13.31 -4.08
C ILE A 307 -1.13 13.55 -2.77
N VAL A 308 0.09 13.02 -2.65
CA VAL A 308 0.91 13.16 -1.44
C VAL A 308 1.48 14.58 -1.29
N THR A 309 1.82 15.25 -2.39
CA THR A 309 2.49 16.57 -2.37
C THR A 309 1.51 17.73 -2.31
N GLU A 310 0.33 17.64 -2.93
CA GLU A 310 -0.64 18.74 -3.06
C GLU A 310 -1.65 18.87 -1.91
N ASN A 311 -1.49 18.12 -0.84
CA ASN A 311 -2.42 18.12 0.31
C ASN A 311 -3.84 17.68 -0.06
N PHE A 312 -4.05 16.39 -0.07
CA PHE A 312 -5.26 15.64 -0.43
C PHE A 312 -6.61 16.18 0.12
N ALA A 313 -6.63 16.88 1.25
CA ALA A 313 -7.84 17.37 1.91
C ALA A 313 -8.66 18.40 1.08
N GLY A 314 -8.12 18.92 -0.03
CA GLY A 314 -8.79 19.86 -0.94
C GLY A 314 -9.50 19.20 -2.13
N HIS A 315 -9.24 17.95 -2.43
CA HIS A 315 -9.81 17.26 -3.58
C HIS A 315 -11.10 16.51 -3.18
N LYS A 316 -12.23 17.20 -3.22
CA LYS A 316 -13.56 16.53 -3.26
C LYS A 316 -13.55 15.54 -4.42
N ALA A 317 -14.08 14.34 -4.17
CA ALA A 317 -14.22 13.22 -5.10
C ALA A 317 -14.24 13.66 -6.58
N ILE A 318 -13.09 13.63 -7.22
CA ILE A 318 -13.02 13.76 -8.66
C ILE A 318 -13.31 12.35 -9.20
N GLN A 319 -14.56 12.13 -9.64
CA GLN A 319 -14.78 11.11 -10.63
C GLN A 319 -14.02 11.56 -11.87
N ILE A 320 -12.80 11.06 -12.00
CA ILE A 320 -12.00 11.34 -13.19
C ILE A 320 -12.59 10.49 -14.30
N GLU A 321 -13.49 11.11 -15.09
CA GLU A 321 -13.82 10.60 -16.41
C GLU A 321 -12.52 10.48 -17.22
N ASN A 322 -12.16 9.26 -17.58
CA ASN A 322 -11.02 8.95 -18.41
C ASN A 322 -11.16 9.63 -19.78
N LYS A 323 -10.54 10.77 -19.96
CA LYS A 323 -10.16 11.28 -21.29
C LYS A 323 -8.66 11.51 -21.28
N PRO A 324 -7.88 10.72 -22.04
CA PRO A 324 -6.50 11.07 -22.33
C PRO A 324 -6.51 12.22 -23.33
N LYS A 325 -6.43 13.46 -22.87
CA LYS A 325 -6.08 14.60 -23.69
C LYS A 325 -4.83 15.26 -23.12
N LEU A 326 -3.69 14.69 -23.43
CA LEU A 326 -2.45 15.40 -23.57
C LEU A 326 -2.21 15.60 -25.06
N GLU A 327 -2.85 16.62 -25.64
CA GLU A 327 -2.41 17.22 -26.90
C GLU A 327 -1.20 18.09 -26.59
N TYR A 328 -0.01 17.57 -26.78
CA TYR A 328 1.18 18.40 -26.95
C TYR A 328 1.06 19.09 -28.32
N SER A 329 0.58 20.31 -28.35
CA SER A 329 0.75 21.18 -29.54
C SER A 329 2.21 21.59 -29.61
N LEU A 330 2.99 20.87 -30.40
CA LEU A 330 4.25 21.38 -30.92
C LEU A 330 3.88 22.53 -31.88
N LYS A 331 3.93 23.76 -31.42
CA LYS A 331 4.02 24.90 -32.32
C LYS A 331 5.44 24.88 -32.90
N SER A 332 5.54 24.45 -34.14
CA SER A 332 6.69 24.76 -34.99
C SER A 332 6.62 26.25 -35.31
N GLU A 333 7.52 27.02 -34.77
CA GLU A 333 7.84 28.34 -35.31
C GLU A 333 8.83 28.15 -36.45
N ALA A 334 8.40 28.56 -37.65
CA ALA A 334 9.21 28.74 -38.86
C ALA A 334 10.01 30.04 -38.77
#